data_d29c68dc74a6449b86bce4376fc4da55
#
_entry.id   d29c68dc74a6449b86bce4376fc4da55
#
_cell.length_a   1.000
_cell.length_b   1.000
_cell.length_c   1.000
_cell.angle_alpha   90.00
_cell.angle_beta   90.00
_cell.angle_gamma   90.00
#
_symmetry.space_group_name_H-M   'P 1'
#
loop_
_entity.id
_entity.type
_entity.pdbx_description
1 polymer ?
#
loop_
_entity_poly.entity_id
_entity_poly.type
_entity_poly.pdbx_seq_one_letter_code
_entity_poly.pdbx_strand_id
1 'polypeptide(L)'
;MPKTRINRILLKLSGEALMGDDSYGIKLSVVERIAMDIKSLSKKKIDICIVIGGGNIFRGVQAEKGGMDRTQGDYMGMLATMINSMALQSDRKSVV
;
A
#
# COMPACT_ATOMS: atom_id res chain seq x y z
N MET A 1 8.14 17.15 32.29
CA MET A 1 7.57 15.92 31.76
C MET A 1 8.24 15.56 30.43
N PRO A 2 8.84 14.39 30.33
CA PRO A 2 9.46 14.03 29.07
C PRO A 2 8.40 13.82 28.01
N LYS A 3 8.56 14.49 26.89
CA LYS A 3 7.69 14.30 25.74
C LYS A 3 8.13 13.03 25.02
N THR A 4 7.21 12.10 24.84
CA THR A 4 7.45 10.94 24.02
C THR A 4 7.58 11.42 22.57
N ARG A 5 8.74 11.20 21.98
CA ARG A 5 8.94 11.49 20.57
C ARG A 5 8.83 10.24 19.75
N ILE A 6 7.95 10.27 18.78
CA ILE A 6 7.85 9.20 17.82
C ILE A 6 8.77 9.58 16.66
N ASN A 7 9.85 8.81 16.48
CA ASN A 7 10.82 9.03 15.40
C ASN A 7 10.58 8.12 14.22
N ARG A 8 9.90 7.02 14.42
CA ARG A 8 9.62 6.02 13.40
C ARG A 8 8.23 5.46 13.57
N ILE A 9 7.55 5.23 12.46
CA ILE A 9 6.27 4.55 12.47
C ILE A 9 6.24 3.48 11.38
N LEU A 10 5.52 2.41 11.67
CA LEU A 10 5.19 1.39 10.70
C LEU A 10 3.72 1.55 10.34
N LEU A 11 3.45 1.88 9.10
CA LEU A 11 2.10 2.08 8.62
C LEU A 11 1.69 0.87 7.78
N LYS A 12 0.65 0.19 8.21
CA LYS A 12 0.08 -0.93 7.47
C LYS A 12 -1.15 -0.47 6.71
N LEU A 13 -1.15 -0.71 5.41
CA LEU A 13 -2.28 -0.37 4.54
C LEU A 13 -2.78 -1.65 3.87
N SER A 14 -4.09 -1.85 3.84
CA SER A 14 -4.64 -2.93 3.04
C SER A 14 -4.62 -2.50 1.57
N GLY A 15 -4.46 -3.47 0.66
CA GLY A 15 -4.53 -3.16 -0.77
C GLY A 15 -5.87 -2.57 -1.16
N GLU A 16 -6.93 -2.99 -0.48
CA GLU A 16 -8.28 -2.49 -0.73
C GLU A 16 -8.41 -0.99 -0.48
N ALA A 17 -7.55 -0.42 0.37
CA ALA A 17 -7.55 1.03 0.61
C ALA A 17 -7.27 1.83 -0.66
N LEU A 18 -6.59 1.23 -1.64
CA LEU A 18 -6.25 1.91 -2.90
C LEU A 18 -7.36 1.85 -3.94
N MET A 19 -8.40 1.07 -3.68
CA MET A 19 -9.53 0.93 -4.62
C MET A 19 -10.50 2.09 -4.55
N GLY A 20 -10.55 2.80 -3.43
CA GLY A 20 -11.62 3.73 -3.18
C GLY A 20 -12.95 2.99 -3.14
N ASP A 21 -13.92 3.46 -3.90
CA ASP A 21 -15.21 2.81 -4.04
C ASP A 21 -15.30 1.87 -5.24
N ASP A 22 -14.19 1.66 -5.94
CA ASP A 22 -14.11 0.66 -7.02
C ASP A 22 -14.00 -0.75 -6.42
N SER A 23 -14.28 -1.76 -7.24
CA SER A 23 -14.25 -3.15 -6.78
C SER A 23 -12.89 -3.81 -6.95
N TYR A 24 -11.96 -3.17 -7.64
CA TYR A 24 -10.60 -3.67 -7.85
C TYR A 24 -9.70 -2.56 -8.35
N GLY A 25 -8.41 -2.82 -8.36
CA GLY A 25 -7.42 -1.95 -8.97
C GLY A 25 -6.98 -0.80 -8.08
N ILE A 26 -6.43 0.22 -8.70
CA ILE A 26 -5.86 1.39 -8.03
C ILE A 26 -6.60 2.63 -8.51
N LYS A 27 -7.12 3.40 -7.56
CA LYS A 27 -7.75 4.68 -7.85
C LYS A 27 -6.73 5.77 -7.56
N LEU A 28 -6.28 6.46 -8.60
CA LEU A 28 -5.17 7.42 -8.47
C LEU A 28 -5.47 8.55 -7.51
N SER A 29 -6.72 9.02 -7.44
CA SER A 29 -7.08 10.08 -6.50
C SER A 29 -6.92 9.65 -5.04
N VAL A 30 -7.14 8.37 -4.74
CA VAL A 30 -6.94 7.81 -3.41
C VAL A 30 -5.46 7.71 -3.10
N VAL A 31 -4.66 7.25 -4.07
CA VAL A 31 -3.21 7.15 -3.91
C VAL A 31 -2.61 8.52 -3.65
N GLU A 32 -3.04 9.54 -4.38
CA GLU A 32 -2.61 10.92 -4.17
C GLU A 32 -2.89 11.40 -2.76
N ARG A 33 -4.10 11.15 -2.27
CA ARG A 33 -4.47 11.58 -0.93
C ARG A 33 -3.63 10.90 0.14
N ILE A 34 -3.41 9.60 0.00
CA ILE A 34 -2.59 8.83 0.94
C ILE A 34 -1.15 9.32 0.88
N ALA A 35 -0.62 9.57 -0.30
CA ALA A 35 0.74 10.06 -0.48
C ALA A 35 0.93 11.43 0.17
N MET A 36 -0.05 12.31 0.05
CA MET A 36 -0.01 13.61 0.68
C MET A 36 -0.04 13.53 2.20
N ASP A 37 -0.82 12.61 2.75
CA ASP A 37 -0.86 12.37 4.19
C ASP A 37 0.50 11.88 4.69
N ILE A 38 1.11 10.95 3.96
CA ILE A 38 2.44 10.43 4.29
C ILE A 38 3.49 11.54 4.22
N LYS A 39 3.43 12.36 3.19
CA LYS A 39 4.35 13.48 3.03
C LYS A 39 4.23 14.47 4.18
N SER A 40 3.01 14.73 4.62
CA SER A 40 2.75 15.61 5.75
C SER A 40 3.44 15.11 7.02
N LEU A 41 3.39 13.80 7.26
CA LEU A 41 4.09 13.18 8.39
C LEU A 41 5.60 13.24 8.22
N SER A 42 6.08 13.02 7.01
CA SER A 42 7.51 13.03 6.69
C SER A 42 8.14 14.40 6.99
N LYS A 43 7.40 15.47 6.78
CA LYS A 43 7.88 16.83 7.08
C LYS A 43 8.14 17.05 8.55
N LYS A 44 7.62 16.23 9.42
CA LYS A 44 7.84 16.29 10.86
C LYS A 44 9.07 15.49 11.30
N LYS A 45 9.91 15.09 10.34
CA LYS A 45 11.14 14.33 10.58
C LYS A 45 10.84 12.96 11.20
N ILE A 46 9.77 12.33 10.77
CA ILE A 46 9.40 10.99 11.20
C ILE A 46 9.73 10.02 10.07
N ASP A 47 10.49 8.98 10.39
CA ASP A 47 10.76 7.90 9.45
C ASP A 47 9.50 7.05 9.32
N ILE A 48 9.08 6.80 8.09
CA ILE A 48 7.85 6.06 7.83
C ILE A 48 8.19 4.83 7.01
N CYS A 49 7.85 3.67 7.57
CA CYS A 49 7.91 2.40 6.85
C CYS A 49 6.49 1.98 6.51
N ILE A 50 6.25 1.66 5.25
CA ILE A 50 4.90 1.33 4.78
C ILE A 50 4.87 -0.13 4.34
N VAL A 51 3.91 -0.86 4.89
CA VAL A 51 3.60 -2.22 4.48
C VAL A 51 2.22 -2.19 3.85
N ILE A 52 2.12 -2.63 2.61
CA ILE A 52 0.87 -2.57 1.87
C ILE A 52 0.53 -3.93 1.27
N GLY A 53 -0.74 -4.32 1.37
CA GLY A 53 -1.22 -5.55 0.78
C GLY A 53 -1.52 -5.41 -0.70
N GLY A 54 -1.91 -6.51 -1.33
CA GLY A 54 -2.19 -6.55 -2.76
C GLY A 54 -3.60 -7.04 -3.13
N GLY A 55 -4.50 -7.10 -2.15
CA GLY A 55 -5.83 -7.66 -2.36
C GLY A 55 -6.72 -6.93 -3.34
N ASN A 56 -6.39 -5.69 -3.66
CA ASN A 56 -7.09 -4.92 -4.68
C ASN A 56 -6.77 -5.39 -6.11
N ILE A 57 -5.65 -6.09 -6.27
CA ILE A 57 -5.19 -6.57 -7.58
C ILE A 57 -5.34 -8.07 -7.69
N PHE A 58 -4.93 -8.81 -6.64
CA PHE A 58 -4.92 -10.25 -6.72
C PHE A 58 -5.09 -10.88 -5.33
N ARG A 59 -5.91 -11.93 -5.26
CA ARG A 59 -6.11 -12.70 -4.04
C ARG A 59 -5.85 -14.17 -4.32
N GLY A 60 -4.77 -14.71 -3.69
CA GLY A 60 -4.32 -16.06 -3.91
C GLY A 60 -5.38 -17.12 -3.56
N VAL A 61 -6.12 -16.89 -2.48
CA VAL A 61 -7.16 -17.84 -2.06
C VAL A 61 -8.26 -17.98 -3.12
N GLN A 62 -8.68 -16.87 -3.71
CA GLN A 62 -9.69 -16.89 -4.77
C GLN A 62 -9.14 -17.54 -6.04
N ALA A 63 -7.87 -17.29 -6.35
CA ALA A 63 -7.22 -17.90 -7.50
C ALA A 63 -7.09 -19.41 -7.33
N GLU A 64 -6.78 -19.88 -6.12
CA GLU A 64 -6.72 -21.30 -5.82
C GLU A 64 -8.08 -21.98 -6.03
N LYS A 65 -9.16 -21.33 -5.61
CA LYS A 65 -10.51 -21.83 -5.83
C LYS A 65 -10.87 -21.90 -7.31
N GLY A 66 -10.26 -21.05 -8.11
CA GLY A 66 -10.43 -21.06 -9.57
C GLY A 66 -9.53 -22.05 -10.27
N GLY A 67 -8.74 -22.84 -9.55
CA GLY A 67 -7.88 -23.87 -10.12
C GLY A 67 -6.41 -23.50 -10.22
N MET A 68 -6.00 -22.31 -9.78
CA MET A 68 -4.60 -21.92 -9.80
C MET A 68 -3.84 -22.59 -8.66
N ASP A 69 -2.60 -22.99 -8.92
CA ASP A 69 -1.72 -23.54 -7.89
C ASP A 69 -1.45 -22.49 -6.81
N ARG A 70 -1.48 -22.91 -5.54
CA ARG A 70 -1.33 -22.02 -4.40
C ARG A 70 0.01 -21.28 -4.44
N THR A 71 1.10 -21.97 -4.78
CA THR A 71 2.41 -21.34 -4.84
C THR A 71 2.46 -20.25 -5.89
N GLN A 72 1.87 -20.51 -7.06
CA GLN A 72 1.80 -19.51 -8.12
C GLN A 72 0.94 -18.31 -7.67
N GLY A 73 -0.17 -18.58 -7.01
CA GLY A 73 -1.04 -17.54 -6.47
C GLY A 73 -0.33 -16.67 -5.44
N ASP A 74 0.48 -17.29 -4.57
CA ASP A 74 1.22 -16.55 -3.57
C ASP A 74 2.26 -15.62 -4.19
N TYR A 75 2.96 -16.08 -5.24
CA TYR A 75 3.90 -15.22 -5.96
C TYR A 75 3.19 -14.04 -6.63
N MET A 76 2.05 -14.28 -7.22
CA MET A 76 1.29 -13.22 -7.86
C MET A 76 0.79 -12.21 -6.83
N GLY A 77 0.40 -12.68 -5.64
CA GLY A 77 0.02 -11.81 -4.54
C GLY A 77 1.17 -10.91 -4.10
N MET A 78 2.38 -11.46 -4.03
CA MET A 78 3.57 -10.69 -3.67
C MET A 78 3.87 -9.63 -4.73
N LEU A 79 3.75 -9.97 -6.01
CA LEU A 79 3.91 -9.00 -7.09
C LEU A 79 2.86 -7.89 -7.03
N ALA A 80 1.64 -8.25 -6.64
CA ALA A 80 0.57 -7.26 -6.47
C ALA A 80 0.93 -6.23 -5.40
N THR A 81 1.55 -6.65 -4.30
CA THR A 81 1.99 -5.71 -3.27
C THR A 81 3.07 -4.79 -3.80
N MET A 82 3.95 -5.29 -4.66
CA MET A 82 4.99 -4.47 -5.29
C MET A 82 4.39 -3.43 -6.21
N ILE A 83 3.36 -3.78 -6.97
CA ILE A 83 2.67 -2.83 -7.85
C ILE A 83 2.10 -1.68 -7.02
N ASN A 84 1.43 -1.99 -5.92
CA ASN A 84 0.86 -0.97 -5.04
C ASN A 84 1.94 -0.09 -4.41
N SER A 85 3.05 -0.71 -3.99
CA SER A 85 4.16 0.03 -3.41
C SER A 85 4.78 1.00 -4.41
N MET A 86 4.92 0.57 -5.66
CA MET A 86 5.46 1.41 -6.72
C MET A 86 4.53 2.57 -7.06
N ALA A 87 3.23 2.33 -7.08
CA ALA A 87 2.25 3.37 -7.34
C ALA A 87 2.33 4.46 -6.26
N LEU A 88 2.38 4.05 -5.00
CA LEU A 88 2.46 4.99 -3.89
C LEU A 88 3.78 5.74 -3.88
N GLN A 89 4.88 5.06 -4.18
CA GLN A 89 6.20 5.67 -4.24
C GLN A 89 6.28 6.71 -5.35
N SER A 90 5.75 6.39 -6.52
CA SER A 90 5.77 7.29 -7.67
C SER A 90 5.03 8.59 -7.36
N ASP A 91 3.84 8.48 -6.79
CA ASP A 91 3.04 9.65 -6.46
C ASP A 91 3.70 10.48 -5.37
N ARG A 92 4.30 9.82 -4.39
CA ARG A 92 5.02 10.49 -3.33
C ARG A 92 6.22 11.28 -3.86
N LYS A 93 6.91 10.76 -4.87
CA LYS A 93 8.04 11.45 -5.52
C LYS A 93 7.57 12.66 -6.30
N SER A 94 6.42 12.57 -6.94
CA SER A 94 5.91 13.67 -7.75
C SER A 94 5.49 14.88 -6.92
N VAL A 95 5.34 14.70 -5.61
CA VAL A 95 4.91 15.76 -4.69
C VAL A 95 6.09 16.43 -3.99
N VAL A 96 7.29 15.89 -4.17
CA VAL A 96 8.51 16.47 -3.55
C VAL A 96 8.97 17.77 -4.27
#